data_04d2fb0c285add704fb59127ff66c256
#
_entry.id   04d2fb0c285add704fb59127ff66c256
#
_cell.length_a   1.000
_cell.length_b   1.000
_cell.length_c   1.000
_cell.angle_alpha   90.00
_cell.angle_beta   90.00
_cell.angle_gamma   90.00
#
_symmetry.space_group_name_H-M   'P 1'
#
loop_
_entity.id
_entity.type
_entity.pdbx_description
1 polymer ?
#
loop_
_entity_poly.entity_id
_entity_poly.type
_entity_poly.pdbx_seq_one_letter_code
_entity_poly.pdbx_strand_id
1 'polypeptide(L)'
;MHFVRTEDLKTGMRLARPVYNKKSILLFDRNSLLSVQAIESIRNFGLIGVYVLEPAEPLPPMTQEDLEFERFQIKAVGAIEEEQERIRKTRKQSRTQAIADMVIRNYGHLDEKINFYQNLRSLEDYVSRHSLNVAILCAMITHVMNLRREEQYHTVCAAILHDMGKLGKKDAVYYGAPYSEEDMLKNCETQEEAYGMIEEAFATEGMHIRRICQQAARKQMDLFPADGEKSRYKMLAGSGVLLVANRYDEITAMTLQGTAQSEVKAIQEFIEH
;
A
#
# COMPACT_ATOMS: atom_id res chain seq x y z
N MET A 1 -2.61 1.38 -22.77
CA MET A 1 -1.59 1.33 -21.67
C MET A 1 -1.80 0.08 -20.85
N HIS A 2 -0.77 -0.73 -20.66
CA HIS A 2 -0.83 -1.93 -19.82
C HIS A 2 0.45 -2.09 -18.99
N PHE A 3 0.39 -2.86 -17.92
CA PHE A 3 1.54 -3.15 -17.08
C PHE A 3 2.34 -4.33 -17.64
N VAL A 4 3.67 -4.21 -17.67
CA VAL A 4 4.58 -5.28 -18.06
C VAL A 4 5.57 -5.53 -16.93
N ARG A 5 5.73 -6.78 -16.54
CA ARG A 5 6.70 -7.19 -15.52
C ARG A 5 8.12 -6.92 -15.99
N THR A 6 9.02 -6.64 -15.07
CA THR A 6 10.43 -6.36 -15.39
C THR A 6 11.09 -7.50 -16.15
N GLU A 7 10.72 -8.75 -15.86
CA GLU A 7 11.23 -9.94 -16.55
C GLU A 7 10.76 -10.07 -18.02
N ASP A 8 9.57 -9.50 -18.34
CA ASP A 8 8.94 -9.56 -19.66
C ASP A 8 9.25 -8.32 -20.53
N LEU A 9 10.00 -7.36 -20.00
CA LEU A 9 10.35 -6.13 -20.75
C LEU A 9 11.20 -6.45 -21.97
N LYS A 10 10.87 -5.80 -23.09
CA LYS A 10 11.58 -5.93 -24.36
C LYS A 10 12.05 -4.55 -24.84
N THR A 11 13.21 -4.55 -25.50
CA THR A 11 13.73 -3.37 -26.17
C THR A 11 12.73 -2.83 -27.18
N GLY A 12 12.57 -1.52 -27.23
CA GLY A 12 11.62 -0.84 -28.10
C GLY A 12 10.22 -0.66 -27.52
N MET A 13 9.91 -1.24 -26.35
CA MET A 13 8.69 -0.90 -25.61
C MET A 13 8.74 0.57 -25.19
N ARG A 14 7.59 1.25 -25.26
CA ARG A 14 7.47 2.68 -25.00
C ARG A 14 6.78 2.92 -23.66
N LEU A 15 7.42 3.67 -22.77
CA LEU A 15 6.88 3.96 -21.44
C LEU A 15 5.62 4.82 -21.52
N ALA A 16 4.58 4.40 -20.81
CA ALA A 16 3.34 5.18 -20.63
C ALA A 16 3.43 6.19 -19.50
N ARG A 17 4.23 5.89 -18.48
CA ARG A 17 4.41 6.68 -17.26
C ARG A 17 5.90 6.90 -16.96
N PRO A 18 6.26 7.99 -16.28
CA PRO A 18 7.64 8.19 -15.84
C PRO A 18 8.04 7.14 -14.81
N VAL A 19 9.31 6.83 -14.77
CA VAL A 19 9.90 5.87 -13.83
C VAL A 19 10.86 6.61 -12.90
N TYR A 20 10.64 6.50 -11.60
CA TYR A 20 11.47 7.11 -10.56
C TYR A 20 12.15 6.03 -9.73
N ASN A 21 13.32 6.35 -9.18
CA ASN A 21 13.93 5.51 -8.15
C ASN A 21 13.32 5.85 -6.76
N LYS A 22 13.70 5.08 -5.72
CA LYS A 22 13.25 5.30 -4.34
C LYS A 22 13.62 6.67 -3.75
N LYS A 23 14.62 7.36 -4.33
CA LYS A 23 15.00 8.72 -3.94
C LYS A 23 14.28 9.78 -4.76
N SER A 24 13.26 9.38 -5.52
CA SER A 24 12.44 10.28 -6.34
C SER A 24 13.18 10.95 -7.50
N ILE A 25 14.30 10.37 -7.91
CA ILE A 25 15.03 10.82 -9.08
C ILE A 25 14.38 10.18 -10.31
N LEU A 26 13.97 11.00 -11.26
CA LEU A 26 13.46 10.54 -12.55
C LEU A 26 14.55 9.74 -13.26
N LEU A 27 14.27 8.47 -13.54
CA LEU A 27 15.16 7.57 -14.29
C LEU A 27 14.84 7.61 -15.77
N PHE A 28 13.57 7.49 -16.10
CA PHE A 28 13.09 7.50 -17.48
C PHE A 28 11.76 8.26 -17.54
N ASP A 29 11.68 9.17 -18.52
CA ASP A 29 10.43 9.91 -18.73
C ASP A 29 9.42 9.06 -19.52
N ARG A 30 8.15 9.44 -19.42
CA ARG A 30 7.09 8.87 -20.26
C ARG A 30 7.41 9.09 -21.74
N ASN A 31 6.91 8.24 -22.60
CA ASN A 31 7.21 8.20 -24.02
C ASN A 31 8.64 7.74 -24.40
N SER A 32 9.52 7.47 -23.42
CA SER A 32 10.84 6.93 -23.68
C SER A 32 10.75 5.50 -24.21
N LEU A 33 11.58 5.18 -25.18
CA LEU A 33 11.77 3.81 -25.65
C LEU A 33 12.77 3.08 -24.75
N LEU A 34 12.42 1.87 -24.32
CA LEU A 34 13.30 1.04 -23.52
C LEU A 34 14.45 0.50 -24.36
N SER A 35 15.67 0.83 -23.96
CA SER A 35 16.90 0.19 -24.45
C SER A 35 17.25 -1.00 -23.56
N VAL A 36 18.26 -1.80 -23.97
CA VAL A 36 18.81 -2.87 -23.12
C VAL A 36 19.27 -2.31 -21.77
N GLN A 37 20.01 -1.19 -21.79
CA GLN A 37 20.51 -0.55 -20.58
C GLN A 37 19.36 -0.02 -19.68
N ALA A 38 18.27 0.50 -20.29
CA ALA A 38 17.11 0.93 -19.54
C ALA A 38 16.43 -0.24 -18.81
N ILE A 39 16.27 -1.37 -19.47
CA ILE A 39 15.69 -2.59 -18.88
C ILE A 39 16.58 -3.11 -17.74
N GLU A 40 17.89 -3.15 -17.94
CA GLU A 40 18.84 -3.54 -16.88
C GLU A 40 18.77 -2.58 -15.69
N SER A 41 18.66 -1.28 -15.93
CA SER A 41 18.50 -0.29 -14.86
C SER A 41 17.21 -0.50 -14.09
N ILE A 42 16.07 -0.70 -14.75
CA ILE A 42 14.78 -1.00 -14.12
C ILE A 42 14.90 -2.24 -13.24
N ARG A 43 15.56 -3.28 -13.72
CA ARG A 43 15.82 -4.52 -12.97
C ARG A 43 16.70 -4.27 -11.74
N ASN A 44 17.78 -3.52 -11.91
CA ASN A 44 18.73 -3.21 -10.83
C ASN A 44 18.11 -2.34 -9.73
N PHE A 45 17.11 -1.51 -10.06
CA PHE A 45 16.31 -0.76 -9.09
C PHE A 45 15.21 -1.60 -8.43
N GLY A 46 15.12 -2.90 -8.76
CA GLY A 46 14.17 -3.83 -8.16
C GLY A 46 12.70 -3.54 -8.45
N LEU A 47 12.41 -2.77 -9.52
CA LEU A 47 11.02 -2.49 -9.91
C LEU A 47 10.34 -3.79 -10.36
N ILE A 48 9.11 -4.00 -9.90
CA ILE A 48 8.30 -5.17 -10.25
C ILE A 48 7.92 -5.14 -11.73
N GLY A 49 7.74 -3.95 -12.29
CA GLY A 49 7.43 -3.71 -13.69
C GLY A 49 7.13 -2.25 -13.97
N VAL A 50 6.73 -1.95 -15.20
CA VAL A 50 6.41 -0.60 -15.66
C VAL A 50 5.18 -0.59 -16.55
N TYR A 51 4.56 0.57 -16.70
CA TYR A 51 3.46 0.78 -17.65
C TYR A 51 4.01 1.11 -19.03
N VAL A 52 3.57 0.37 -20.04
CA VAL A 52 3.95 0.57 -21.45
C VAL A 52 2.73 0.88 -22.30
N LEU A 53 2.99 1.51 -23.45
CA LEU A 53 2.01 1.79 -24.49
C LEU A 53 2.05 0.69 -25.54
N GLU A 54 0.90 0.37 -26.10
CA GLU A 54 0.83 -0.44 -27.31
C GLU A 54 1.45 0.31 -28.51
N PRO A 55 1.90 -0.41 -29.56
CA PRO A 55 2.31 0.23 -30.79
C PRO A 55 1.23 1.18 -31.30
N ALA A 56 1.63 2.43 -31.62
CA ALA A 56 0.74 3.49 -32.07
C ALA A 56 -0.31 4.02 -31.05
N GLU A 57 -0.32 3.52 -29.83
CA GLU A 57 -1.17 4.08 -28.78
C GLU A 57 -0.73 5.51 -28.44
N PRO A 58 -1.65 6.50 -28.40
CA PRO A 58 -1.29 7.86 -28.05
C PRO A 58 -0.84 7.92 -26.57
N LEU A 59 0.08 8.83 -26.27
CA LEU A 59 0.50 9.06 -24.88
C LEU A 59 -0.66 9.65 -24.08
N PRO A 60 -1.13 9.00 -23.00
CA PRO A 60 -2.20 9.54 -22.18
C PRO A 60 -1.81 10.92 -21.62
N PRO A 61 -2.72 11.91 -21.61
CA PRO A 61 -2.44 13.16 -20.96
C PRO A 61 -2.20 12.93 -19.46
N MET A 62 -1.29 13.68 -18.87
CA MET A 62 -1.15 13.79 -17.43
C MET A 62 -1.81 15.10 -16.99
N THR A 63 -2.75 15.00 -16.06
CA THR A 63 -3.38 16.16 -15.46
C THR A 63 -2.46 16.84 -14.45
N GLN A 64 -2.79 18.04 -14.02
CA GLN A 64 -2.08 18.71 -12.94
C GLN A 64 -2.20 17.90 -11.63
N GLU A 65 -3.36 17.28 -11.38
CA GLU A 65 -3.62 16.40 -10.25
C GLU A 65 -2.71 15.15 -10.26
N ASP A 66 -2.51 14.52 -11.42
CA ASP A 66 -1.57 13.41 -11.59
C ASP A 66 -0.15 13.80 -11.16
N LEU A 67 0.31 14.99 -11.57
CA LEU A 67 1.65 15.49 -11.21
C LEU A 67 1.77 15.83 -9.72
N GLU A 68 0.73 16.41 -9.13
CA GLU A 68 0.67 16.70 -7.70
C GLU A 68 0.65 15.42 -6.87
N PHE A 69 -0.11 14.43 -7.31
CA PHE A 69 -0.15 13.11 -6.68
C PHE A 69 1.20 12.41 -6.75
N GLU A 70 1.90 12.42 -7.87
CA GLU A 70 3.27 11.87 -7.96
C GLU A 70 4.22 12.54 -6.96
N ARG A 71 4.23 13.88 -6.91
CA ARG A 71 5.06 14.63 -5.97
C ARG A 71 4.73 14.33 -4.52
N PHE A 72 3.44 14.17 -4.22
CA PHE A 72 2.97 13.77 -2.89
C PHE A 72 3.47 12.38 -2.52
N GLN A 73 3.25 11.38 -3.37
CA GLN A 73 3.67 10.00 -3.13
C GLN A 73 5.16 9.90 -2.81
N ILE A 74 5.97 10.54 -3.61
CA ILE A 74 7.41 10.57 -3.49
C ILE A 74 7.85 10.97 -2.08
N LYS A 75 7.27 12.07 -1.57
CA LYS A 75 7.58 12.60 -0.24
C LYS A 75 7.00 11.73 0.86
N ALA A 76 5.76 11.26 0.68
CA ALA A 76 5.05 10.49 1.68
C ALA A 76 5.66 9.10 1.88
N VAL A 77 6.02 8.40 0.81
CA VAL A 77 6.65 7.07 0.89
C VAL A 77 7.96 7.12 1.67
N GLY A 78 8.84 8.07 1.33
CA GLY A 78 10.10 8.22 2.07
C GLY A 78 9.89 8.55 3.56
N ALA A 79 8.92 9.42 3.87
CA ALA A 79 8.60 9.76 5.25
C ALA A 79 8.02 8.56 6.03
N ILE A 80 7.19 7.74 5.38
CA ILE A 80 6.63 6.51 5.98
C ILE A 80 7.75 5.50 6.25
N GLU A 81 8.63 5.26 5.27
CA GLU A 81 9.75 4.33 5.42
C GLU A 81 10.66 4.71 6.59
N GLU A 82 11.06 5.98 6.66
CA GLU A 82 11.88 6.50 7.75
C GLU A 82 11.21 6.36 9.11
N GLU A 83 9.90 6.60 9.19
CA GLU A 83 9.16 6.55 10.44
C GLU A 83 8.92 5.11 10.90
N GLN A 84 8.55 4.20 10.00
CA GLN A 84 8.41 2.78 10.29
C GLN A 84 9.73 2.18 10.79
N GLU A 85 10.85 2.50 10.13
CA GLU A 85 12.19 2.09 10.58
C GLU A 85 12.58 2.69 11.93
N ARG A 86 12.20 3.95 12.19
CA ARG A 86 12.42 4.59 13.48
C ARG A 86 11.70 3.88 14.60
N ILE A 87 10.39 3.62 14.44
CA ILE A 87 9.58 2.93 15.44
C ILE A 87 10.15 1.53 15.70
N ARG A 88 10.51 0.81 14.64
CA ARG A 88 11.12 -0.52 14.75
C ARG A 88 12.39 -0.52 15.59
N LYS A 89 13.27 0.49 15.41
CA LYS A 89 14.56 0.59 16.09
C LYS A 89 14.48 1.19 17.48
N THR A 90 13.59 2.16 17.69
CA THR A 90 13.62 3.02 18.90
C THR A 90 12.39 2.91 19.77
N ARG A 91 11.31 2.28 19.29
CA ARG A 91 9.99 2.25 19.96
C ARG A 91 9.42 3.66 20.20
N LYS A 92 9.79 4.63 19.37
CA LYS A 92 9.34 6.03 19.48
C LYS A 92 8.90 6.55 18.12
N GLN A 93 7.68 7.05 18.05
CA GLN A 93 7.21 7.79 16.89
C GLN A 93 7.76 9.22 16.88
N SER A 94 7.86 9.82 15.73
CA SER A 94 8.32 11.20 15.55
C SER A 94 7.46 11.96 14.54
N ARG A 95 7.07 11.32 13.45
CA ARG A 95 6.40 11.95 12.32
C ARG A 95 5.06 11.31 11.95
N THR A 96 4.65 10.20 12.60
CA THR A 96 3.43 9.49 12.22
C THR A 96 2.22 10.42 12.21
N GLN A 97 2.09 11.29 13.22
CA GLN A 97 1.02 12.28 13.30
C GLN A 97 1.05 13.26 12.12
N ALA A 98 2.23 13.82 11.80
CA ALA A 98 2.38 14.74 10.69
C ALA A 98 2.08 14.08 9.33
N ILE A 99 2.45 12.80 9.16
CA ILE A 99 2.16 12.03 7.95
C ILE A 99 0.64 11.77 7.87
N ALA A 100 0.00 11.36 8.95
CA ALA A 100 -1.44 11.14 8.99
C ALA A 100 -2.22 12.43 8.69
N ASP A 101 -1.85 13.56 9.32
CA ASP A 101 -2.46 14.87 9.03
C ASP A 101 -2.27 15.28 7.57
N MET A 102 -1.11 14.99 6.98
CA MET A 102 -0.84 15.29 5.57
C MET A 102 -1.73 14.45 4.65
N VAL A 103 -1.90 13.14 4.92
CA VAL A 103 -2.79 12.26 4.16
C VAL A 103 -4.25 12.73 4.29
N ILE A 104 -4.73 12.97 5.51
CA ILE A 104 -6.11 13.40 5.77
C ILE A 104 -6.39 14.75 5.11
N ARG A 105 -5.46 15.71 5.16
CA ARG A 105 -5.63 17.02 4.56
C ARG A 105 -5.77 16.96 3.04
N ASN A 106 -5.00 16.09 2.38
CA ASN A 106 -5.01 15.99 0.93
C ASN A 106 -6.14 15.09 0.41
N TYR A 107 -6.53 14.04 1.15
CA TYR A 107 -7.44 13.00 0.65
C TYR A 107 -8.64 12.72 1.55
N GLY A 108 -8.58 13.07 2.84
CA GLY A 108 -9.63 12.74 3.81
C GLY A 108 -10.91 13.57 3.69
N HIS A 109 -11.08 14.31 2.61
CA HIS A 109 -12.29 15.07 2.26
C HIS A 109 -12.81 14.73 0.86
N LEU A 110 -12.13 13.80 0.18
CA LEU A 110 -12.49 13.39 -1.18
C LEU A 110 -13.48 12.22 -1.14
N ASP A 111 -14.44 12.25 -2.04
CA ASP A 111 -15.41 11.18 -2.31
C ASP A 111 -15.30 10.66 -3.76
N GLU A 112 -14.28 11.11 -4.49
CA GLU A 112 -13.98 10.71 -5.85
C GLU A 112 -12.86 9.70 -5.95
N LYS A 113 -12.84 8.95 -7.05
CA LYS A 113 -11.84 7.91 -7.28
C LYS A 113 -10.45 8.50 -7.46
N ILE A 114 -9.47 7.93 -6.74
CA ILE A 114 -8.04 8.19 -6.95
C ILE A 114 -7.46 7.11 -7.87
N ASN A 115 -6.64 7.56 -8.81
CA ASN A 115 -5.95 6.68 -9.73
C ASN A 115 -4.52 6.39 -9.24
N PHE A 116 -4.29 5.17 -8.75
CA PHE A 116 -2.98 4.72 -8.26
C PHE A 116 -2.03 4.20 -9.35
N TYR A 117 -2.31 4.41 -10.63
CA TYR A 117 -1.50 3.88 -11.75
C TYR A 117 -0.02 4.27 -11.72
N GLN A 118 0.32 5.38 -11.09
CA GLN A 118 1.70 5.84 -10.99
C GLN A 118 2.47 5.14 -9.87
N ASN A 119 1.81 4.31 -9.10
CA ASN A 119 2.38 3.66 -7.94
C ASN A 119 3.16 2.41 -8.35
N LEU A 120 4.26 2.61 -9.05
CA LEU A 120 5.20 1.55 -9.37
C LEU A 120 5.92 1.13 -8.09
N ARG A 121 5.83 -0.15 -7.76
CA ARG A 121 6.43 -0.71 -6.55
C ARG A 121 7.76 -1.38 -6.86
N SER A 122 8.70 -1.26 -5.95
CA SER A 122 9.92 -2.07 -5.90
C SER A 122 9.88 -2.98 -4.68
N LEU A 123 10.75 -3.98 -4.65
CA LEU A 123 10.90 -4.83 -3.46
C LEU A 123 11.28 -4.05 -2.21
N GLU A 124 12.04 -2.98 -2.38
CA GLU A 124 12.56 -2.20 -1.27
C GLU A 124 11.51 -1.26 -0.65
N ASP A 125 10.61 -0.68 -1.47
CA ASP A 125 9.63 0.31 -1.02
C ASP A 125 8.18 -0.22 -1.00
N TYR A 126 8.00 -1.54 -1.25
CA TYR A 126 6.69 -2.15 -1.34
C TYR A 126 5.81 -1.86 -0.12
N VAL A 127 6.33 -2.12 1.07
CA VAL A 127 5.59 -1.93 2.34
C VAL A 127 5.16 -0.48 2.52
N SER A 128 6.08 0.48 2.31
CA SER A 128 5.79 1.89 2.50
C SER A 128 4.82 2.45 1.46
N ARG A 129 4.88 1.99 0.20
CA ARG A 129 3.91 2.35 -0.85
C ARG A 129 2.54 1.76 -0.59
N HIS A 130 2.49 0.48 -0.21
CA HIS A 130 1.26 -0.17 0.21
C HIS A 130 0.62 0.56 1.39
N SER A 131 1.41 0.83 2.44
CA SER A 131 0.93 1.58 3.60
C SER A 131 0.38 2.97 3.25
N LEU A 132 1.01 3.68 2.29
CA LEU A 132 0.48 4.96 1.82
C LEU A 132 -0.86 4.82 1.12
N ASN A 133 -1.00 3.86 0.20
CA ASN A 133 -2.26 3.63 -0.51
C ASN A 133 -3.39 3.29 0.47
N VAL A 134 -3.12 2.36 1.38
CA VAL A 134 -4.08 1.96 2.42
C VAL A 134 -4.45 3.15 3.30
N ALA A 135 -3.49 4.01 3.66
CA ALA A 135 -3.76 5.22 4.44
C ALA A 135 -4.65 6.22 3.70
N ILE A 136 -4.43 6.42 2.40
CA ILE A 136 -5.27 7.27 1.55
C ILE A 136 -6.70 6.70 1.48
N LEU A 137 -6.84 5.41 1.19
CA LEU A 137 -8.14 4.74 1.14
C LEU A 137 -8.86 4.83 2.50
N CYS A 138 -8.15 4.60 3.60
CA CYS A 138 -8.70 4.75 4.95
C CYS A 138 -9.19 6.18 5.21
N ALA A 139 -8.44 7.20 4.80
CA ALA A 139 -8.84 8.60 4.96
C ALA A 139 -10.13 8.91 4.19
N MET A 140 -10.26 8.41 2.96
CA MET A 140 -11.45 8.59 2.13
C MET A 140 -12.66 7.81 2.66
N ILE A 141 -12.49 6.53 2.96
CA ILE A 141 -13.59 5.68 3.46
C ILE A 141 -14.12 6.22 4.78
N THR A 142 -13.24 6.60 5.72
CA THR A 142 -13.66 7.19 7.00
C THR A 142 -14.41 8.51 6.83
N HIS A 143 -14.04 9.30 5.83
CA HIS A 143 -14.76 10.52 5.46
C HIS A 143 -16.17 10.21 4.94
N VAL A 144 -16.30 9.32 3.95
CA VAL A 144 -17.59 8.91 3.39
C VAL A 144 -18.49 8.26 4.45
N MET A 145 -17.93 7.50 5.38
CA MET A 145 -18.65 6.93 6.52
C MET A 145 -18.99 7.97 7.61
N ASN A 146 -18.56 9.21 7.45
CA ASN A 146 -18.75 10.29 8.42
C ASN A 146 -18.27 9.92 9.84
N LEU A 147 -17.12 9.25 9.94
CA LEU A 147 -16.52 8.93 11.23
C LEU A 147 -15.98 10.21 11.89
N ARG A 148 -15.89 10.19 13.23
CA ARG A 148 -15.31 11.32 13.97
C ARG A 148 -13.84 11.53 13.55
N ARG A 149 -13.38 12.77 13.59
CA ARG A 149 -12.01 13.15 13.19
C ARG A 149 -10.95 12.34 13.92
N GLU A 150 -11.16 12.05 15.20
CA GLU A 150 -10.26 11.23 16.00
C GLU A 150 -10.20 9.78 15.50
N GLU A 151 -11.35 9.19 15.13
CA GLU A 151 -11.40 7.83 14.56
C GLU A 151 -10.76 7.77 13.18
N GLN A 152 -10.99 8.79 12.33
CA GLN A 152 -10.29 8.92 11.05
C GLN A 152 -8.78 8.97 11.26
N TYR A 153 -8.32 9.82 12.17
CA TYR A 153 -6.90 9.97 12.49
C TYR A 153 -6.27 8.67 12.97
N HIS A 154 -6.86 7.98 13.95
CA HIS A 154 -6.35 6.70 14.45
C HIS A 154 -6.34 5.61 13.36
N THR A 155 -7.35 5.59 12.49
CA THR A 155 -7.43 4.64 11.38
C THR A 155 -6.32 4.89 10.36
N VAL A 156 -6.04 6.15 10.03
CA VAL A 156 -4.95 6.51 9.12
C VAL A 156 -3.58 6.22 9.74
N CYS A 157 -3.39 6.49 11.04
CA CYS A 157 -2.16 6.08 11.74
C CYS A 157 -1.96 4.56 11.72
N ALA A 158 -3.03 3.81 11.98
CA ALA A 158 -2.99 2.35 11.89
C ALA A 158 -2.62 1.89 10.46
N ALA A 159 -3.20 2.49 9.44
CA ALA A 159 -2.90 2.18 8.04
C ALA A 159 -1.43 2.46 7.66
N ILE A 160 -0.83 3.54 8.18
CA ILE A 160 0.59 3.83 7.96
C ILE A 160 1.50 2.76 8.55
N LEU A 161 1.08 2.10 9.64
CA LEU A 161 1.94 1.23 10.46
C LEU A 161 1.59 -0.25 10.41
N HIS A 162 0.42 -0.63 9.86
CA HIS A 162 -0.12 -1.99 9.97
C HIS A 162 0.81 -3.08 9.46
N ASP A 163 1.62 -2.78 8.45
CA ASP A 163 2.52 -3.72 7.79
C ASP A 163 4.00 -3.59 8.19
N MET A 164 4.30 -2.88 9.28
CA MET A 164 5.67 -2.70 9.79
C MET A 164 6.43 -4.01 10.01
N GLY A 165 5.74 -5.07 10.38
CA GLY A 165 6.34 -6.39 10.60
C GLY A 165 6.97 -6.99 9.33
N LYS A 166 6.52 -6.55 8.17
CA LYS A 166 7.03 -7.01 6.87
C LYS A 166 8.35 -6.33 6.45
N LEU A 167 8.75 -5.25 7.15
CA LEU A 167 9.96 -4.50 6.80
C LEU A 167 11.21 -5.38 6.82
N GLY A 168 11.96 -5.36 5.71
CA GLY A 168 13.19 -6.13 5.56
C GLY A 168 12.99 -7.64 5.33
N LYS A 169 11.76 -8.13 5.26
CA LYS A 169 11.47 -9.50 4.84
C LYS A 169 11.72 -9.64 3.34
N LYS A 170 12.17 -10.82 2.90
CA LYS A 170 12.49 -11.10 1.50
C LYS A 170 11.54 -12.11 0.86
N ASP A 171 10.79 -12.84 1.67
CA ASP A 171 9.87 -13.86 1.16
C ASP A 171 8.69 -13.19 0.44
N ALA A 172 8.37 -13.71 -0.73
CA ALA A 172 7.30 -13.20 -1.58
C ALA A 172 5.92 -13.18 -0.89
N VAL A 173 5.70 -14.07 0.09
CA VAL A 173 4.49 -14.13 0.92
C VAL A 173 4.13 -12.79 1.58
N TYR A 174 5.11 -11.94 1.84
CA TYR A 174 4.88 -10.63 2.46
C TYR A 174 4.46 -9.53 1.45
N TYR A 175 4.42 -9.85 0.16
CA TYR A 175 4.25 -8.88 -0.92
C TYR A 175 3.06 -9.19 -1.83
N GLY A 176 1.91 -9.55 -1.23
CA GLY A 176 0.67 -9.74 -1.96
C GLY A 176 0.58 -11.05 -2.76
N ALA A 177 1.26 -12.08 -2.33
CA ALA A 177 1.08 -13.44 -2.86
C ALA A 177 -0.33 -13.99 -2.53
N PRO A 178 -0.88 -14.93 -3.31
CA PRO A 178 -2.02 -15.69 -2.86
C PRO A 178 -1.62 -16.44 -1.58
N TYR A 179 -2.28 -16.13 -0.49
CA TYR A 179 -1.96 -16.69 0.81
C TYR A 179 -2.52 -18.11 0.93
N SER A 180 -1.65 -19.06 1.32
CA SER A 180 -2.07 -20.28 1.98
C SER A 180 -2.41 -19.96 3.45
N GLU A 181 -3.09 -20.85 4.14
CA GLU A 181 -3.34 -20.73 5.59
C GLU A 181 -2.02 -20.59 6.38
N GLU A 182 -1.00 -21.37 6.03
CA GLU A 182 0.35 -21.30 6.62
C GLU A 182 1.00 -19.91 6.43
N ASP A 183 0.88 -19.35 5.22
CA ASP A 183 1.39 -18.01 4.92
C ASP A 183 0.67 -16.92 5.72
N MET A 184 -0.64 -17.07 5.91
CA MET A 184 -1.43 -16.15 6.74
C MET A 184 -1.01 -16.19 8.21
N LEU A 185 -0.82 -17.39 8.77
CA LEU A 185 -0.33 -17.56 10.13
C LEU A 185 1.06 -16.92 10.32
N LYS A 186 1.98 -17.19 9.42
CA LYS A 186 3.33 -16.60 9.44
C LYS A 186 3.31 -15.07 9.35
N ASN A 187 2.41 -14.51 8.53
CA ASN A 187 2.21 -13.06 8.47
C ASN A 187 1.69 -12.51 9.80
N CYS A 188 0.69 -13.16 10.40
CA CYS A 188 0.10 -12.70 11.66
C CYS A 188 1.11 -12.72 12.82
N GLU A 189 1.91 -13.77 12.96
CA GLU A 189 2.98 -13.85 13.96
C GLU A 189 4.00 -12.73 13.79
N THR A 190 4.41 -12.47 12.54
CA THR A 190 5.35 -11.39 12.21
C THR A 190 4.79 -10.01 12.55
N GLN A 191 3.49 -9.81 12.36
CA GLN A 191 2.83 -8.54 12.63
C GLN A 191 2.54 -8.33 14.12
N GLU A 192 2.32 -9.38 14.90
CA GLU A 192 1.98 -9.25 16.33
C GLU A 192 3.12 -8.56 17.13
N GLU A 193 4.38 -8.88 16.81
CA GLU A 193 5.54 -8.19 17.39
C GLU A 193 5.53 -6.69 17.01
N ALA A 194 5.26 -6.38 15.74
CA ALA A 194 5.19 -5.00 15.27
C ALA A 194 4.06 -4.21 15.95
N TYR A 195 2.93 -4.83 16.22
CA TYR A 195 1.82 -4.20 16.93
C TYR A 195 2.18 -3.83 18.38
N GLY A 196 3.02 -4.63 19.06
CA GLY A 196 3.61 -4.25 20.35
C GLY A 196 4.47 -2.99 20.24
N MET A 197 5.27 -2.87 19.18
CA MET A 197 6.08 -1.67 18.93
C MET A 197 5.24 -0.41 18.70
N ILE A 198 4.08 -0.55 18.04
CA ILE A 198 3.13 0.55 17.83
C ILE A 198 2.58 1.03 19.17
N GLU A 199 2.16 0.12 20.06
CA GLU A 199 1.66 0.49 21.37
C GLU A 199 2.70 1.27 22.19
N GLU A 200 3.94 0.82 22.21
CA GLU A 200 5.04 1.49 22.91
C GLU A 200 5.37 2.87 22.32
N ALA A 201 5.22 3.03 21.00
CA ALA A 201 5.60 4.27 20.31
C ALA A 201 4.64 5.45 20.56
N PHE A 202 3.37 5.15 20.87
CA PHE A 202 2.32 6.15 21.09
C PHE A 202 1.81 6.08 22.52
N ALA A 203 2.10 7.01 23.34
CA ALA A 203 1.74 7.04 24.76
C ALA A 203 0.29 6.53 25.03
N THR A 204 -0.70 7.42 24.96
CA THR A 204 -2.10 7.09 25.29
C THR A 204 -2.89 6.46 24.13
N GLU A 205 -2.51 6.76 22.89
CA GLU A 205 -3.22 6.34 21.67
C GLU A 205 -2.75 4.96 21.18
N GLY A 206 -1.58 4.51 21.62
CA GLY A 206 -0.91 3.31 21.10
C GLY A 206 -1.74 2.05 21.18
N MET A 207 -2.41 1.83 22.33
CA MET A 207 -3.28 0.69 22.54
C MET A 207 -4.48 0.70 21.56
N HIS A 208 -5.01 1.87 21.25
CA HIS A 208 -6.14 1.99 20.33
C HIS A 208 -5.72 1.72 18.88
N ILE A 209 -4.60 2.30 18.44
CA ILE A 209 -4.00 2.09 17.10
C ILE A 209 -3.63 0.61 16.93
N ARG A 210 -2.94 0.01 17.91
CA ARG A 210 -2.65 -1.43 17.94
C ARG A 210 -3.91 -2.27 17.75
N ARG A 211 -4.97 -1.95 18.53
CA ARG A 211 -6.23 -2.70 18.46
C ARG A 211 -6.88 -2.63 17.08
N ILE A 212 -6.81 -1.48 16.39
CA ILE A 212 -7.29 -1.36 15.01
C ILE A 212 -6.54 -2.35 14.10
N CYS A 213 -5.21 -2.37 14.16
CA CYS A 213 -4.38 -3.28 13.36
C CYS A 213 -4.67 -4.76 13.68
N GLN A 214 -4.70 -5.14 14.97
CA GLN A 214 -4.95 -6.50 15.39
C GLN A 214 -6.32 -7.03 14.96
N GLN A 215 -7.36 -6.21 15.11
CA GLN A 215 -8.71 -6.63 14.71
C GLN A 215 -8.83 -6.78 13.19
N ALA A 216 -8.20 -5.90 12.40
CA ALA A 216 -8.16 -6.02 10.95
C ALA A 216 -7.45 -7.30 10.52
N ALA A 217 -6.26 -7.58 11.06
CA ALA A 217 -5.49 -8.78 10.77
C ALA A 217 -6.24 -10.07 11.16
N ARG A 218 -6.82 -10.13 12.38
CA ARG A 218 -7.62 -11.28 12.82
C ARG A 218 -8.83 -11.52 11.93
N LYS A 219 -9.51 -10.46 11.50
CA LYS A 219 -10.66 -10.58 10.61
C LYS A 219 -10.27 -11.04 9.23
N GLN A 220 -9.12 -10.64 8.74
CA GLN A 220 -8.56 -11.17 7.48
C GLN A 220 -8.31 -12.69 7.57
N MET A 221 -7.88 -13.19 8.74
CA MET A 221 -7.75 -14.64 8.97
C MET A 221 -9.11 -15.36 8.98
N ASP A 222 -10.18 -14.73 9.48
CA ASP A 222 -11.53 -15.31 9.46
C ASP A 222 -12.07 -15.56 8.02
N LEU A 223 -11.47 -14.95 7.01
CA LEU A 223 -11.77 -15.24 5.60
C LEU A 223 -11.25 -16.64 5.17
N PHE A 224 -10.34 -17.23 5.97
CA PHE A 224 -9.78 -18.57 5.78
C PHE A 224 -9.87 -19.38 7.09
N PRO A 225 -11.08 -19.63 7.62
CA PRO A 225 -11.23 -20.29 8.91
C PRO A 225 -10.78 -21.76 8.85
N ALA A 226 -9.81 -22.12 9.68
CA ALA A 226 -9.37 -23.52 9.83
C ALA A 226 -10.48 -24.41 10.38
N ASP A 227 -11.36 -23.90 11.26
CA ASP A 227 -12.36 -24.65 12.01
C ASP A 227 -13.80 -24.12 11.87
N GLY A 228 -14.08 -23.23 10.95
CA GLY A 228 -15.44 -22.70 10.69
C GLY A 228 -16.01 -21.80 11.81
N GLU A 229 -15.27 -21.51 12.85
CA GLU A 229 -15.68 -20.59 13.92
C GLU A 229 -15.36 -19.14 13.55
N LYS A 230 -16.38 -18.37 13.17
CA LYS A 230 -16.26 -16.92 12.99
C LYS A 230 -16.13 -16.22 14.34
N SER A 231 -15.12 -15.37 14.48
CA SER A 231 -14.96 -14.54 15.68
C SER A 231 -16.17 -13.63 15.91
N ARG A 232 -16.77 -13.72 17.11
CA ARG A 232 -17.99 -12.97 17.49
C ARG A 232 -17.71 -11.63 18.19
N TYR A 233 -16.48 -11.12 18.18
CA TYR A 233 -16.21 -9.84 18.83
C TYR A 233 -16.66 -8.64 17.98
N LYS A 234 -17.09 -7.59 18.67
CA LYS A 234 -17.48 -6.34 18.02
C LYS A 234 -16.22 -5.62 17.51
N MET A 235 -16.09 -5.53 16.19
CA MET A 235 -14.98 -4.85 15.52
C MET A 235 -15.15 -3.31 15.62
N LEU A 236 -14.04 -2.59 15.79
CA LEU A 236 -14.01 -1.14 15.65
C LEU A 236 -14.29 -0.74 14.21
N ALA A 237 -14.96 0.40 13.99
CA ALA A 237 -15.21 0.90 12.64
C ALA A 237 -13.89 1.09 11.87
N GLY A 238 -12.87 1.68 12.51
CA GLY A 238 -11.54 1.85 11.91
C GLY A 238 -10.88 0.54 11.52
N SER A 239 -11.11 -0.57 12.27
CA SER A 239 -10.57 -1.89 11.91
C SER A 239 -11.23 -2.46 10.65
N GLY A 240 -12.53 -2.25 10.48
CA GLY A 240 -13.25 -2.64 9.27
C GLY A 240 -12.79 -1.84 8.04
N VAL A 241 -12.60 -0.54 8.23
CA VAL A 241 -12.06 0.34 7.18
C VAL A 241 -10.66 -0.09 6.77
N LEU A 242 -9.77 -0.35 7.75
CA LEU A 242 -8.40 -0.81 7.47
C LEU A 242 -8.40 -2.13 6.73
N LEU A 243 -9.23 -3.11 7.14
CA LEU A 243 -9.35 -4.40 6.47
C LEU A 243 -9.74 -4.25 5.00
N VAL A 244 -10.80 -3.49 4.73
CA VAL A 244 -11.30 -3.28 3.36
C VAL A 244 -10.26 -2.55 2.50
N ALA A 245 -9.65 -1.49 3.03
CA ALA A 245 -8.64 -0.72 2.32
C ALA A 245 -7.39 -1.57 2.01
N ASN A 246 -6.92 -2.35 2.99
CA ASN A 246 -5.79 -3.26 2.83
C ASN A 246 -6.07 -4.29 1.74
N ARG A 247 -7.20 -4.99 1.85
CA ARG A 247 -7.56 -6.04 0.91
C ARG A 247 -7.80 -5.49 -0.51
N TYR A 248 -8.43 -4.30 -0.62
CA TYR A 248 -8.60 -3.65 -1.91
C TYR A 248 -7.26 -3.36 -2.60
N ASP A 249 -6.29 -2.80 -1.87
CA ASP A 249 -4.97 -2.53 -2.44
C ASP A 249 -4.21 -3.83 -2.79
N GLU A 250 -4.31 -4.88 -1.97
CA GLU A 250 -3.72 -6.20 -2.28
C GLU A 250 -4.27 -6.81 -3.59
N ILE A 251 -5.56 -6.66 -3.85
CA ILE A 251 -6.21 -7.22 -5.04
C ILE A 251 -5.93 -6.37 -6.29
N THR A 252 -6.00 -5.06 -6.15
CA THR A 252 -5.94 -4.13 -7.30
C THR A 252 -4.52 -3.68 -7.65
N ALA A 253 -3.56 -3.88 -6.75
CA ALA A 253 -2.17 -3.55 -7.01
C ALA A 253 -1.42 -4.68 -7.72
N MET A 254 -0.35 -4.30 -8.39
CA MET A 254 0.62 -5.27 -8.92
C MET A 254 1.47 -5.81 -7.78
N THR A 255 1.54 -7.11 -7.67
CA THR A 255 2.32 -7.83 -6.66
C THR A 255 3.45 -8.61 -7.31
N LEU A 256 4.38 -9.13 -6.51
CA LEU A 256 5.49 -9.96 -7.02
C LEU A 256 5.02 -11.24 -7.71
N GLN A 257 3.91 -11.81 -7.28
CA GLN A 257 3.42 -13.11 -7.75
C GLN A 257 2.09 -13.04 -8.50
N GLY A 258 1.38 -11.91 -8.41
CA GLY A 258 0.06 -11.75 -9.01
C GLY A 258 -0.03 -10.57 -9.97
N THR A 259 -0.94 -10.66 -10.91
CA THR A 259 -1.36 -9.51 -11.73
C THR A 259 -2.45 -8.75 -10.99
N ALA A 260 -2.45 -7.43 -11.08
CA ALA A 260 -3.53 -6.59 -10.59
C ALA A 260 -4.88 -7.09 -11.15
N GLN A 261 -5.85 -7.23 -10.28
CA GLN A 261 -7.20 -7.57 -10.67
C GLN A 261 -8.04 -6.31 -10.83
N SER A 262 -9.16 -6.43 -11.53
CA SER A 262 -10.06 -5.29 -11.71
C SER A 262 -10.70 -4.89 -10.38
N GLU A 263 -11.03 -3.60 -10.25
CA GLU A 263 -11.77 -3.06 -9.11
C GLU A 263 -13.13 -3.75 -8.92
N VAL A 264 -13.79 -4.12 -10.03
CA VAL A 264 -15.06 -4.87 -10.00
C VAL A 264 -14.87 -6.21 -9.28
N LYS A 265 -13.76 -6.91 -9.55
CA LYS A 265 -13.47 -8.19 -8.89
C LYS A 265 -13.16 -8.01 -7.40
N ALA A 266 -12.46 -6.94 -7.03
CA ALA A 266 -12.23 -6.63 -5.62
C ALA A 266 -13.55 -6.36 -4.87
N ILE A 267 -14.47 -5.60 -5.49
CA ILE A 267 -15.78 -5.33 -4.90
C ILE A 267 -16.62 -6.60 -4.79
N GLN A 268 -16.59 -7.48 -5.81
CA GLN A 268 -17.28 -8.77 -5.76
C GLN A 268 -16.80 -9.63 -4.60
N GLU A 269 -15.48 -9.71 -4.36
CA GLU A 269 -14.91 -10.43 -3.22
C GLU A 269 -15.43 -9.93 -1.87
N PHE A 270 -15.60 -8.61 -1.72
CA PHE A 270 -16.17 -8.04 -0.48
C PHE A 270 -17.66 -8.32 -0.28
N ILE A 271 -18.41 -8.56 -1.36
CA ILE A 271 -19.84 -8.89 -1.28
C ILE A 271 -20.05 -10.37 -0.95
N GLU A 272 -19.15 -11.23 -1.40
CA GLU A 272 -19.24 -12.70 -1.23
C GLU A 272 -18.74 -13.16 0.16
N HIS A 273 -17.88 -12.38 0.82
CA HIS A 273 -17.27 -12.68 2.12
C HIS A 273 -17.56 -11.63 3.19
#